data_a8c42822de0973d0bb58af940b3346c5
#
_entry.id   a8c42822de0973d0bb58af940b3346c5
#
_cell.length_a   1.000
_cell.length_b   1.000
_cell.length_c   1.000
_cell.angle_alpha   90.00
_cell.angle_beta   90.00
_cell.angle_gamma   90.00
#
_symmetry.space_group_name_H-M   'P 1'
#
loop_
_entity.id
_entity.type
_entity.pdbx_description
1 polymer ?
#
loop_
_entity_poly.entity_id
_entity_poly.type
_entity_poly.pdbx_seq_one_letter_code
_entity_poly.pdbx_strand_id
1 'polypeptide(L)'
;MDSIFTNAHIISWLQYFAGGTEIDLEHVKILDITKKNKNLIPTVESHRAVLVFTQAGHPDIFYRMFNAGLGECEVVYNEGSEPKGEIKRDKVYDMINRGINASAGMLILNQNARNTIKYGMRNQDFASGSVHYVGSEIRSIILSKMQISEGKNLCVISGESIAVEAAIMNGEGDVIAV
;
A
#
# COMPACT_ATOMS: atom_id res chain seq x y z
N MET A 1 4.14 20.50 -10.06
CA MET A 1 2.66 20.42 -9.94
C MET A 1 2.39 20.04 -8.52
N ASP A 2 2.00 21.01 -7.73
CA ASP A 2 1.91 20.86 -6.27
C ASP A 2 0.81 19.88 -5.86
N SER A 3 1.03 19.16 -4.77
CA SER A 3 0.03 18.28 -4.15
C SER A 3 -1.20 19.12 -3.85
N ILE A 4 -2.38 18.61 -4.22
CA ILE A 4 -3.67 19.23 -3.89
C ILE A 4 -3.89 19.23 -2.38
N PHE A 5 -3.21 18.34 -1.64
CA PHE A 5 -3.33 18.20 -0.21
C PHE A 5 -2.18 18.89 0.50
N THR A 6 -2.52 19.93 1.25
CA THR A 6 -1.58 20.61 2.16
C THR A 6 -1.43 19.80 3.44
N ASN A 7 -0.35 20.02 4.19
CA ASN A 7 -0.16 19.38 5.51
C ASN A 7 -1.35 19.63 6.44
N ALA A 8 -1.94 20.82 6.43
CA ALA A 8 -3.12 21.15 7.21
C ALA A 8 -4.33 20.29 6.82
N HIS A 9 -4.51 19.99 5.55
CA HIS A 9 -5.58 19.13 5.06
C HIS A 9 -5.40 17.69 5.52
N ILE A 10 -4.18 17.17 5.45
CA ILE A 10 -3.84 15.82 5.94
C ILE A 10 -4.13 15.71 7.44
N ILE A 11 -3.69 16.69 8.23
CA ILE A 11 -3.93 16.74 9.68
C ILE A 11 -5.43 16.75 10.00
N SER A 12 -6.22 17.52 9.26
CA SER A 12 -7.68 17.59 9.44
C SER A 12 -8.35 16.23 9.22
N TRP A 13 -7.94 15.47 8.20
CA TRP A 13 -8.43 14.12 7.95
C TRP A 13 -8.00 13.13 9.04
N LEU A 14 -6.76 13.21 9.49
CA LEU A 14 -6.28 12.36 10.59
C LEU A 14 -7.07 12.64 11.88
N GLN A 15 -7.28 13.89 12.24
CA GLN A 15 -8.06 14.27 13.42
C GLN A 15 -9.51 13.82 13.31
N TYR A 16 -10.12 13.94 12.14
CA TYR A 16 -11.48 13.50 11.89
C TYR A 16 -11.64 11.99 12.10
N PHE A 17 -10.77 11.18 11.51
CA PHE A 17 -10.81 9.72 11.69
C PHE A 17 -10.41 9.32 13.13
N ALA A 18 -9.44 9.98 13.75
CA ALA A 18 -9.06 9.71 15.13
C ALA A 18 -10.22 9.95 16.13
N GLY A 19 -11.00 11.00 15.90
CA GLY A 19 -12.17 11.29 16.73
C GLY A 19 -13.29 10.25 16.63
N GLY A 20 -13.33 9.46 15.56
CA GLY A 20 -14.33 8.43 15.30
C GLY A 20 -13.80 6.99 15.36
N THR A 21 -12.52 6.80 15.63
CA THR A 21 -11.87 5.48 15.63
C THR A 21 -10.82 5.43 16.74
N GLU A 22 -10.67 4.26 17.39
CA GLU A 22 -9.60 4.01 18.38
C GLU A 22 -8.28 3.63 17.67
N ILE A 23 -7.83 4.46 16.73
CA ILE A 23 -6.65 4.14 15.91
C ILE A 23 -5.45 4.91 16.43
N ASP A 24 -4.35 4.19 16.62
CA ASP A 24 -3.05 4.79 16.87
C ASP A 24 -2.54 5.48 15.59
N LEU A 25 -2.48 6.80 15.64
CA LEU A 25 -2.05 7.63 14.52
C LEU A 25 -0.52 7.64 14.32
N GLU A 26 0.27 7.15 15.26
CA GLU A 26 1.74 7.15 15.15
C GLU A 26 2.24 6.31 13.97
N HIS A 27 1.44 5.34 13.53
CA HIS A 27 1.83 4.37 12.51
C HIS A 27 0.96 4.42 11.25
N VAL A 28 0.26 5.54 11.01
CA VAL A 28 -0.55 5.71 9.80
C VAL A 28 0.32 6.10 8.62
N LYS A 29 0.35 5.26 7.60
CA LYS A 29 0.94 5.61 6.31
C LYS A 29 -0.02 6.50 5.51
N ILE A 30 0.52 7.54 4.86
CA ILE A 30 -0.27 8.46 4.03
C ILE A 30 0.03 8.16 2.56
N LEU A 31 -1.02 8.03 1.75
CA LEU A 31 -0.92 7.71 0.33
C LEU A 31 -1.85 8.60 -0.50
N ASP A 32 -1.29 9.37 -1.41
CA ASP A 32 -2.04 10.17 -2.39
C ASP A 32 -2.09 9.43 -3.74
N ILE A 33 -3.25 8.93 -4.12
CA ILE A 33 -3.51 8.26 -5.39
C ILE A 33 -4.35 9.10 -6.35
N THR A 34 -4.51 10.38 -6.08
CA THR A 34 -5.30 11.28 -6.96
C THR A 34 -4.71 11.40 -8.37
N LYS A 35 -3.41 11.21 -8.52
CA LYS A 35 -2.69 11.31 -9.80
C LYS A 35 -2.29 9.96 -10.37
N LYS A 36 -2.06 8.96 -9.53
CA LYS A 36 -1.66 7.60 -9.91
C LYS A 36 -2.14 6.60 -8.86
N ASN A 37 -2.67 5.47 -9.32
CA ASN A 37 -2.99 4.29 -8.50
C ASN A 37 -1.75 3.51 -8.04
N LYS A 38 -0.58 4.13 -8.11
CA LYS A 38 0.69 3.47 -7.86
C LYS A 38 0.82 3.14 -6.37
N ASN A 39 1.25 1.93 -6.09
CA ASN A 39 1.61 1.45 -4.75
C ASN A 39 0.46 1.29 -3.72
N LEU A 40 -0.81 1.42 -4.10
CA LEU A 40 -1.92 1.19 -3.17
C LEU A 40 -1.85 -0.21 -2.54
N ILE A 41 -1.80 -1.25 -3.38
CA ILE A 41 -1.84 -2.64 -2.91
C ILE A 41 -0.65 -2.96 -1.98
N PRO A 42 0.63 -2.78 -2.39
CA PRO A 42 1.76 -3.10 -1.53
C PRO A 42 1.80 -2.24 -0.25
N THR A 43 1.31 -1.00 -0.31
CA THR A 43 1.23 -0.15 0.88
C THR A 43 0.21 -0.68 1.89
N VAL A 44 -1.00 -1.05 1.43
CA VAL A 44 -2.02 -1.63 2.31
C VAL A 44 -1.60 -3.01 2.83
N GLU A 45 -0.94 -3.83 2.01
CA GLU A 45 -0.41 -5.12 2.46
C GLU A 45 0.61 -5.00 3.59
N SER A 46 1.41 -3.94 3.59
CA SER A 46 2.55 -3.77 4.52
C SER A 46 2.25 -2.90 5.74
N HIS A 47 1.12 -2.20 5.78
CA HIS A 47 0.78 -1.29 6.88
C HIS A 47 -0.57 -1.60 7.49
N ARG A 48 -0.67 -1.47 8.82
CA ARG A 48 -1.93 -1.69 9.56
C ARG A 48 -2.97 -0.60 9.33
N ALA A 49 -2.52 0.61 9.07
CA ALA A 49 -3.38 1.76 8.82
C ALA A 49 -2.80 2.61 7.69
N VAL A 50 -3.61 2.88 6.66
CA VAL A 50 -3.22 3.71 5.51
C VAL A 50 -4.29 4.76 5.26
N LEU A 51 -3.94 6.04 5.40
CA LEU A 51 -4.79 7.16 4.99
C LEU A 51 -4.60 7.38 3.49
N VAL A 52 -5.62 7.10 2.71
CA VAL A 52 -5.61 7.18 1.26
C VAL A 52 -6.39 8.39 0.80
N PHE A 53 -5.78 9.24 -0.01
CA PHE A 53 -6.45 10.32 -0.73
C PHE A 53 -6.75 9.89 -2.17
N THR A 54 -8.01 9.98 -2.55
CA THR A 54 -8.49 9.59 -3.89
C THR A 54 -9.30 10.70 -4.52
N GLN A 55 -9.51 10.62 -5.83
CA GLN A 55 -10.51 11.44 -6.51
C GLN A 55 -11.85 10.70 -6.56
N ALA A 56 -12.94 11.43 -6.46
CA ALA A 56 -14.28 10.89 -6.72
C ALA A 56 -14.29 10.21 -8.11
N GLY A 57 -14.79 8.97 -8.17
CA GLY A 57 -14.89 8.24 -9.44
C GLY A 57 -13.79 7.21 -9.72
N HIS A 58 -13.01 6.78 -8.73
CA HIS A 58 -12.13 5.61 -8.84
C HIS A 58 -12.78 4.36 -8.21
N PRO A 59 -13.86 3.82 -8.77
CA PRO A 59 -14.56 2.66 -8.20
C PRO A 59 -13.72 1.36 -8.28
N ASP A 60 -12.71 1.34 -9.14
CA ASP A 60 -11.85 0.18 -9.39
C ASP A 60 -10.87 -0.12 -8.26
N ILE A 61 -10.61 0.81 -7.34
CA ILE A 61 -9.65 0.59 -6.24
C ILE A 61 -10.07 -0.55 -5.32
N PHE A 62 -11.35 -0.64 -4.99
CA PHE A 62 -11.87 -1.71 -4.14
C PHE A 62 -11.81 -3.07 -4.83
N TYR A 63 -12.16 -3.12 -6.12
CA TYR A 63 -12.04 -4.33 -6.92
C TYR A 63 -10.58 -4.80 -7.03
N ARG A 64 -9.64 -3.88 -7.23
CA ARG A 64 -8.21 -4.20 -7.27
C ARG A 64 -7.70 -4.72 -5.93
N MET A 65 -8.11 -4.09 -4.82
CA MET A 65 -7.76 -4.55 -3.46
C MET A 65 -8.34 -5.94 -3.20
N PHE A 66 -9.59 -6.18 -3.59
CA PHE A 66 -10.22 -7.49 -3.46
C PHE A 66 -9.45 -8.58 -4.23
N ASN A 67 -9.12 -8.33 -5.49
CA ASN A 67 -8.34 -9.26 -6.32
C ASN A 67 -6.92 -9.52 -5.77
N ALA A 68 -6.37 -8.59 -5.00
CA ALA A 68 -5.10 -8.75 -4.31
C ALA A 68 -5.23 -9.49 -2.95
N GLY A 69 -6.42 -9.99 -2.61
CA GLY A 69 -6.64 -10.70 -1.34
C GLY A 69 -6.87 -9.78 -0.13
N LEU A 70 -7.11 -8.49 -0.35
CA LEU A 70 -7.35 -7.49 0.70
C LEU A 70 -8.85 -7.26 0.97
N GLY A 71 -9.72 -8.19 0.59
CA GLY A 71 -11.17 -8.06 0.72
C GLY A 71 -11.66 -7.88 2.16
N GLU A 72 -10.94 -8.43 3.14
CA GLU A 72 -11.25 -8.34 4.56
C GLU A 72 -10.77 -7.06 5.24
N CYS A 73 -9.98 -6.21 4.55
CA CYS A 73 -9.58 -4.92 5.09
C CYS A 73 -10.80 -4.04 5.33
N GLU A 74 -10.78 -3.32 6.45
CA GLU A 74 -11.82 -2.36 6.79
C GLU A 74 -11.52 -1.01 6.14
N VAL A 75 -12.53 -0.38 5.59
CA VAL A 75 -12.46 0.97 5.04
C VAL A 75 -13.31 1.88 5.92
N VAL A 76 -12.67 2.89 6.48
CA VAL A 76 -13.31 3.95 7.28
C VAL A 76 -13.38 5.20 6.42
N TYR A 77 -14.58 5.71 6.20
CA TYR A 77 -14.80 6.79 5.23
C TYR A 77 -16.02 7.64 5.59
N ASN A 78 -16.19 8.73 4.87
CA ASN A 78 -17.45 9.48 4.80
C ASN A 78 -17.88 9.61 3.34
N GLU A 79 -19.08 10.08 3.09
CA GLU A 79 -19.58 10.29 1.72
C GLU A 79 -19.29 11.69 1.17
N GLY A 80 -18.50 12.49 1.90
CA GLY A 80 -18.17 13.87 1.54
C GLY A 80 -16.74 14.03 1.01
N SER A 81 -16.46 15.21 0.47
CA SER A 81 -15.13 15.61 0.03
C SER A 81 -14.30 16.30 1.13
N GLU A 82 -14.87 16.48 2.30
CA GLU A 82 -14.26 17.17 3.45
C GLU A 82 -14.31 16.28 4.70
N PRO A 83 -13.38 16.45 5.65
CA PRO A 83 -13.33 15.67 6.90
C PRO A 83 -14.41 16.13 7.88
N LYS A 84 -15.66 15.85 7.54
CA LYS A 84 -16.84 16.19 8.36
C LYS A 84 -17.99 15.23 8.11
N GLY A 85 -18.95 15.18 9.04
CA GLY A 85 -20.14 14.34 8.95
C GLY A 85 -19.97 12.99 9.61
N GLU A 86 -20.82 12.04 9.24
CA GLU A 86 -20.84 10.69 9.80
C GLU A 86 -19.70 9.83 9.25
N ILE A 87 -19.01 9.13 10.14
CA ILE A 87 -17.99 8.15 9.77
C ILE A 87 -18.68 6.80 9.54
N LYS A 88 -18.44 6.22 8.37
CA LYS A 88 -18.92 4.89 7.98
C LYS A 88 -17.76 3.90 7.96
N ARG A 89 -18.10 2.63 8.17
CA ARG A 89 -17.13 1.53 8.15
C ARG A 89 -17.73 0.36 7.38
N ASP A 90 -16.99 -0.13 6.39
CA ASP A 90 -17.35 -1.28 5.59
C ASP A 90 -16.09 -2.08 5.24
N LYS A 91 -16.24 -3.32 4.85
CA LYS A 91 -15.13 -4.10 4.31
C LYS A 91 -14.94 -3.84 2.83
N VAL A 92 -13.72 -3.99 2.34
CA VAL A 92 -13.38 -3.79 0.92
C VAL A 92 -14.32 -4.59 0.01
N TYR A 93 -14.63 -5.85 0.34
CA TYR A 93 -15.49 -6.69 -0.49
C TYR A 93 -16.92 -6.17 -0.58
N ASP A 94 -17.44 -5.49 0.44
CA ASP A 94 -18.79 -4.88 0.43
C ASP A 94 -18.84 -3.62 -0.44
N MET A 95 -17.68 -3.00 -0.68
CA MET A 95 -17.59 -1.74 -1.40
C MET A 95 -17.47 -1.90 -2.93
N ILE A 96 -17.17 -3.11 -3.42
CA ILE A 96 -16.92 -3.38 -4.85
C ILE A 96 -18.12 -3.00 -5.74
N ASN A 97 -19.34 -3.25 -5.27
CA ASN A 97 -20.56 -3.04 -6.01
C ASN A 97 -21.38 -1.82 -5.55
N ARG A 98 -20.87 -1.07 -4.61
CA ARG A 98 -21.52 0.16 -4.16
C ARG A 98 -21.09 1.30 -5.06
N GLY A 99 -22.07 2.02 -5.62
CA GLY A 99 -21.83 3.32 -6.29
C GLY A 99 -21.48 4.40 -5.28
N ILE A 100 -20.42 4.18 -4.51
CA ILE A 100 -19.97 5.12 -3.52
C ILE A 100 -19.25 6.25 -4.26
N ASN A 101 -19.73 7.46 -4.09
CA ASN A 101 -18.89 8.62 -4.32
C ASN A 101 -17.76 8.57 -3.30
N ALA A 102 -16.66 7.97 -3.72
CA ALA A 102 -15.51 7.80 -2.86
C ALA A 102 -15.14 9.15 -2.27
N SER A 103 -15.10 9.23 -0.96
CA SER A 103 -14.61 10.35 -0.19
C SER A 103 -13.21 10.74 -0.67
N ALA A 104 -12.91 12.02 -0.64
CA ALA A 104 -11.56 12.52 -0.96
C ALA A 104 -10.49 11.90 -0.05
N GLY A 105 -10.85 11.44 1.16
CA GLY A 105 -9.99 10.71 2.08
C GLY A 105 -10.69 9.49 2.66
N MET A 106 -9.96 8.38 2.78
CA MET A 106 -10.42 7.18 3.47
C MET A 106 -9.26 6.58 4.27
N LEU A 107 -9.57 5.91 5.38
CA LEU A 107 -8.61 5.18 6.17
C LEU A 107 -8.83 3.69 5.97
N ILE A 108 -7.81 2.99 5.49
CA ILE A 108 -7.84 1.55 5.27
C ILE A 108 -7.11 0.87 6.42
N LEU A 109 -7.78 -0.07 7.07
CA LEU A 109 -7.26 -0.83 8.19
C LEU A 109 -7.04 -2.29 7.78
N ASN A 110 -5.82 -2.75 7.90
CA ASN A 110 -5.42 -4.12 7.60
C ASN A 110 -4.93 -4.82 8.87
N GLN A 111 -5.79 -5.65 9.48
CA GLN A 111 -5.44 -6.43 10.68
C GLN A 111 -4.35 -7.47 10.41
N ASN A 112 -4.22 -7.89 9.15
CA ASN A 112 -3.26 -8.89 8.68
C ASN A 112 -2.08 -8.26 7.93
N ALA A 113 -1.76 -6.99 8.22
CA ALA A 113 -0.61 -6.34 7.59
C ALA A 113 0.65 -7.18 7.75
N ARG A 114 1.36 -7.38 6.66
CA ARG A 114 2.58 -8.17 6.66
C ARG A 114 3.63 -7.47 7.54
N ASN A 115 3.79 -7.95 8.73
CA ASN A 115 4.91 -7.60 9.59
C ASN A 115 6.07 -8.56 9.31
N THR A 116 6.39 -8.75 8.03
CA THR A 116 7.37 -9.73 7.59
C THR A 116 8.73 -9.08 7.40
N ILE A 117 9.76 -9.83 7.73
CA ILE A 117 11.13 -9.56 7.32
C ILE A 117 11.13 -9.30 5.82
N LYS A 118 11.67 -8.15 5.41
CA LYS A 118 11.64 -7.70 4.01
C LYS A 118 12.64 -8.44 3.11
N TYR A 119 13.37 -9.42 3.61
CA TYR A 119 14.35 -10.21 2.85
C TYR A 119 14.45 -11.63 3.37
N GLY A 120 15.11 -12.51 2.63
CA GLY A 120 15.31 -13.90 3.01
C GLY A 120 14.18 -14.81 2.57
N MET A 121 13.52 -14.49 1.47
CA MET A 121 12.49 -15.34 0.86
C MET A 121 13.08 -16.70 0.48
N ARG A 122 12.32 -17.75 0.75
CA ARG A 122 12.69 -19.10 0.30
C ARG A 122 12.36 -19.25 -1.18
N ASN A 123 13.07 -20.14 -1.88
CA ASN A 123 12.83 -20.36 -3.31
C ASN A 123 11.38 -20.79 -3.61
N GLN A 124 10.74 -21.51 -2.70
CA GLN A 124 9.34 -21.93 -2.80
C GLN A 124 8.31 -20.79 -2.63
N ASP A 125 8.73 -19.63 -2.15
CA ASP A 125 7.85 -18.47 -1.97
C ASP A 125 7.65 -17.71 -3.29
N PHE A 126 8.41 -18.06 -4.34
CA PHE A 126 8.24 -17.52 -5.69
C PHE A 126 7.28 -18.40 -6.49
N ALA A 127 6.46 -17.75 -7.32
CA ALA A 127 5.57 -18.49 -8.23
C ALA A 127 6.39 -19.40 -9.16
N SER A 128 5.93 -20.60 -9.38
CA SER A 128 6.53 -21.53 -10.35
C SER A 128 6.35 -20.98 -11.77
N GLY A 129 7.44 -20.74 -12.47
CA GLY A 129 7.45 -20.19 -13.83
C GLY A 129 8.87 -20.11 -14.39
N SER A 130 9.05 -19.30 -15.42
CA SER A 130 10.33 -19.11 -16.10
C SER A 130 11.33 -18.20 -15.38
N VAL A 131 11.12 -17.91 -14.11
CA VAL A 131 12.02 -17.08 -13.31
C VAL A 131 13.30 -17.86 -13.01
N HIS A 132 14.46 -17.30 -13.35
CA HIS A 132 15.74 -17.84 -12.94
C HIS A 132 16.00 -17.54 -11.47
N TYR A 133 16.05 -18.60 -10.66
CA TYR A 133 16.27 -18.45 -9.23
C TYR A 133 17.76 -18.38 -8.91
N VAL A 134 18.13 -17.34 -8.19
CA VAL A 134 19.37 -17.35 -7.40
C VAL A 134 19.04 -18.01 -6.06
N GLY A 135 19.87 -18.94 -5.59
CA GLY A 135 19.66 -19.62 -4.30
C GLY A 135 19.46 -18.63 -3.16
N SER A 136 18.61 -18.97 -2.20
CA SER A 136 18.21 -18.05 -1.09
C SER A 136 19.40 -17.48 -0.34
N GLU A 137 20.45 -18.27 -0.11
CA GLU A 137 21.65 -17.88 0.60
C GLU A 137 22.45 -16.83 -0.18
N ILE A 138 22.66 -17.10 -1.48
CA ILE A 138 23.41 -16.18 -2.36
C ILE A 138 22.61 -14.88 -2.53
N ARG A 139 21.29 -14.99 -2.74
CA ARG A 139 20.41 -13.84 -2.86
C ARG A 139 20.44 -12.96 -1.61
N SER A 140 20.38 -13.56 -0.41
CA SER A 140 20.47 -12.83 0.84
C SER A 140 21.81 -12.11 1.01
N ILE A 141 22.93 -12.72 0.58
CA ILE A 141 24.25 -12.07 0.61
C ILE A 141 24.27 -10.88 -0.36
N ILE A 142 23.77 -11.05 -1.58
CA ILE A 142 23.72 -9.97 -2.56
C ILE A 142 22.91 -8.79 -2.04
N LEU A 143 21.68 -9.04 -1.58
CA LEU A 143 20.79 -7.99 -1.06
C LEU A 143 21.38 -7.27 0.15
N SER A 144 22.02 -8.01 1.06
CA SER A 144 22.76 -7.42 2.19
C SER A 144 23.90 -6.51 1.73
N LYS A 145 24.65 -6.91 0.70
CA LYS A 145 25.74 -6.09 0.15
C LYS A 145 25.25 -4.87 -0.64
N MET A 146 24.08 -4.94 -1.23
CA MET A 146 23.47 -3.81 -1.95
C MET A 146 23.05 -2.68 -1.00
N GLN A 147 22.87 -2.94 0.29
CA GLN A 147 22.46 -1.95 1.29
C GLN A 147 21.26 -1.12 0.82
N ILE A 148 20.23 -1.81 0.37
CA ILE A 148 19.02 -1.18 -0.16
C ILE A 148 18.37 -0.35 0.93
N SER A 149 18.15 0.92 0.64
CA SER A 149 17.37 1.83 1.48
C SER A 149 16.07 2.21 0.78
N GLU A 150 15.05 2.49 1.57
CA GLU A 150 13.72 2.86 1.07
C GLU A 150 13.77 4.04 0.09
N GLY A 151 12.99 3.95 -0.98
CA GLY A 151 12.84 5.03 -1.97
C GLY A 151 13.99 5.17 -2.98
N LYS A 152 14.91 4.23 -3.08
CA LYS A 152 15.99 4.25 -4.08
C LYS A 152 15.56 3.65 -5.41
N ASN A 153 16.17 4.12 -6.50
CA ASN A 153 16.01 3.50 -7.80
C ASN A 153 17.08 2.42 -8.00
N LEU A 154 16.65 1.22 -8.32
CA LEU A 154 17.51 0.05 -8.47
C LEU A 154 17.38 -0.51 -9.89
N CYS A 155 18.50 -0.96 -10.45
CA CYS A 155 18.52 -1.74 -11.68
C CYS A 155 19.17 -3.10 -11.40
N VAL A 156 18.44 -4.18 -11.68
CA VAL A 156 18.91 -5.56 -11.53
C VAL A 156 18.98 -6.21 -12.90
N ILE A 157 20.18 -6.64 -13.30
CA ILE A 157 20.43 -7.28 -14.57
C ILE A 157 20.60 -8.79 -14.33
N SER A 158 19.81 -9.62 -15.05
CA SER A 158 19.86 -11.08 -14.97
C SER A 158 19.67 -11.65 -13.56
N GLY A 159 18.80 -11.08 -12.78
CA GLY A 159 18.58 -11.51 -11.39
C GLY A 159 17.13 -11.36 -10.94
N GLU A 160 16.18 -11.96 -11.67
CA GLU A 160 14.74 -11.74 -11.46
C GLU A 160 14.29 -12.01 -10.00
N SER A 161 14.75 -13.10 -9.38
CA SER A 161 14.43 -13.38 -7.97
C SER A 161 15.07 -12.37 -7.00
N ILE A 162 16.22 -11.80 -7.37
CA ILE A 162 16.85 -10.70 -6.63
C ILE A 162 16.01 -9.42 -6.78
N ALA A 163 15.54 -9.14 -8.01
CA ALA A 163 14.73 -7.95 -8.29
C ALA A 163 13.41 -7.96 -7.50
N VAL A 164 12.74 -9.12 -7.39
CA VAL A 164 11.51 -9.27 -6.60
C VAL A 164 11.77 -8.94 -5.13
N GLU A 165 12.78 -9.54 -4.53
CA GLU A 165 13.09 -9.31 -3.11
C GLU A 165 13.63 -7.90 -2.87
N ALA A 166 14.42 -7.36 -3.81
CA ALA A 166 14.87 -5.98 -3.78
C ALA A 166 13.70 -4.98 -3.83
N ALA A 167 12.67 -5.26 -4.63
CA ALA A 167 11.47 -4.43 -4.70
C ALA A 167 10.70 -4.41 -3.38
N ILE A 168 10.60 -5.56 -2.69
CA ILE A 168 9.98 -5.65 -1.36
C ILE A 168 10.77 -4.83 -0.33
N MET A 169 12.11 -4.89 -0.38
CA MET A 169 12.98 -4.14 0.53
C MET A 169 12.93 -2.64 0.27
N ASN A 170 12.86 -2.25 -1.00
CA ASN A 170 12.93 -0.85 -1.43
C ASN A 170 11.66 -0.05 -1.09
N GLY A 171 10.52 -0.72 -0.98
CA GLY A 171 9.25 -0.10 -0.61
C GLY A 171 8.73 0.90 -1.66
N GLU A 172 9.11 2.15 -1.54
CA GLU A 172 8.58 3.26 -2.38
C GLU A 172 9.42 3.56 -3.64
N GLY A 173 10.60 2.97 -3.78
CA GLY A 173 11.47 3.20 -4.91
C GLY A 173 11.12 2.33 -6.14
N ASP A 174 11.68 2.70 -7.28
CA ASP A 174 11.54 1.91 -8.50
C ASP A 174 12.60 0.81 -8.59
N VAL A 175 12.19 -0.39 -9.03
CA VAL A 175 13.11 -1.49 -9.36
C VAL A 175 12.89 -1.88 -10.81
N ILE A 176 13.95 -1.77 -11.61
CA ILE A 176 13.96 -2.16 -13.02
C ILE A 176 14.73 -3.48 -13.13
N ALA A 177 14.06 -4.52 -13.61
CA ALA A 177 14.69 -5.80 -13.94
C ALA A 177 14.90 -5.89 -15.45
N VAL A 178 16.11 -6.30 -15.87
CA VAL A 178 16.52 -6.45 -17.29
C VAL A 178 17.05 -7.85 -17.53
#